data_246ecf4179056e3f093fb785918f1390
#
_entry.id   246ecf4179056e3f093fb785918f1390
#
_cell.length_a   1.000
_cell.length_b   1.000
_cell.length_c   1.000
_cell.angle_alpha   90.00
_cell.angle_beta   90.00
_cell.angle_gamma   90.00
#
_symmetry.space_group_name_H-M   'P 1'
#
loop_
_entity.id
_entity.type
_entity.pdbx_description
1 polymer ?
#
loop_
_entity_poly.entity_id
_entity_poly.type
_entity_poly.pdbx_seq_one_letter_code
_entity_poly.pdbx_strand_id
1 'polypeptide(L)'
;MTQRSVATIVASYRTTFIFVATLWVQKGEKITKQKSRSKAVGQGCNKRYPFIEDKLYKEFLDLRKEGRKVKRWWFDTRTKQLINALYPDVKDLKYSDKWFRRFCKRKNISLRKTTHAAQHAPVNLAATISKFHAKLLRVRRRGNFQLGDIANMDQTPLPFVLDNGKRYDDARSKEVWSASAASGLDKRQCTVQLTVFADGKQRVRPTIIFRGQKKRISKTERDDWDKRVCVMFQEKAWCGEAIMKEWVASEWANVFTSPHSASSTGKILVADVHAAQQTNAVKTALCNYKTELVNVPPRCTSRIQPLDVCINKPFKEAGKRQNEAHMSENLQLYTEGKLTASDRRVLLTKWVGKAWQEVNQSKDSIIRSFKKSRISLDLSGSKDDDINIEGIPYYKMQSADEDLVEFHLESDDSDDDVYDNNENDELEAGHTTR
;
A
#
# COMPACT_ATOMS: atom_id res chain seq x y z
N MET A 1 54.76 60.75 -18.43
CA MET A 1 54.09 59.42 -18.42
C MET A 1 54.57 58.63 -19.61
N THR A 2 55.28 57.56 -19.39
CA THR A 2 55.89 56.73 -20.44
C THR A 2 54.80 55.90 -21.14
N GLN A 3 54.95 55.72 -22.47
CA GLN A 3 54.03 54.96 -23.31
C GLN A 3 53.73 53.54 -22.75
N ARG A 4 54.63 52.99 -21.94
CA ARG A 4 54.39 51.70 -21.26
C ARG A 4 53.31 51.77 -20.19
N SER A 5 53.11 52.87 -19.48
CA SER A 5 52.04 53.00 -18.47
C SER A 5 50.66 53.07 -19.04
N VAL A 6 50.54 53.71 -20.22
CA VAL A 6 49.22 53.79 -20.93
C VAL A 6 48.78 52.45 -21.50
N ALA A 7 49.74 51.68 -22.07
CA ALA A 7 49.47 50.33 -22.60
C ALA A 7 48.99 49.38 -21.47
N THR A 8 49.59 49.44 -20.28
CA THR A 8 49.21 48.62 -19.15
C THR A 8 47.83 48.96 -18.61
N ILE A 9 47.48 50.27 -18.57
CA ILE A 9 46.18 50.75 -18.13
C ILE A 9 45.10 50.31 -19.16
N VAL A 10 45.35 50.44 -20.46
CA VAL A 10 44.41 50.03 -21.52
C VAL A 10 44.20 48.50 -21.51
N ALA A 11 45.25 47.70 -21.29
CA ALA A 11 45.16 46.25 -21.16
C ALA A 11 44.31 45.86 -19.92
N SER A 12 44.48 46.54 -18.79
CA SER A 12 43.65 46.31 -17.59
C SER A 12 42.17 46.61 -17.83
N TYR A 13 41.86 47.74 -18.50
CA TYR A 13 40.48 48.06 -18.85
C TYR A 13 39.85 47.07 -19.82
N ARG A 14 40.60 46.59 -20.83
CA ARG A 14 40.14 45.56 -21.75
C ARG A 14 39.82 44.25 -21.02
N THR A 15 40.71 43.80 -20.15
CA THR A 15 40.49 42.57 -19.35
C THR A 15 39.27 42.69 -18.45
N THR A 16 39.11 43.82 -17.80
CA THR A 16 37.94 44.10 -16.93
C THR A 16 36.64 44.13 -17.76
N PHE A 17 36.69 44.76 -18.94
CA PHE A 17 35.52 44.85 -19.80
C PHE A 17 35.09 43.48 -20.38
N ILE A 18 36.05 42.64 -20.78
CA ILE A 18 35.79 41.27 -21.20
C ILE A 18 35.20 40.44 -20.07
N PHE A 19 35.73 40.58 -18.85
CA PHE A 19 35.23 39.87 -17.68
C PHE A 19 33.80 40.30 -17.34
N VAL A 20 33.49 41.58 -17.38
CA VAL A 20 32.14 42.13 -17.17
C VAL A 20 31.19 41.64 -18.27
N ALA A 21 31.61 41.68 -19.53
CA ALA A 21 30.80 41.20 -20.65
C ALA A 21 30.49 39.70 -20.53
N THR A 22 31.46 38.89 -20.16
CA THR A 22 31.25 37.46 -19.94
C THR A 22 30.26 37.20 -18.80
N LEU A 23 30.36 37.96 -17.70
CA LEU A 23 29.40 37.89 -16.60
C LEU A 23 27.97 38.26 -17.04
N TRP A 24 27.82 39.28 -17.93
CA TRP A 24 26.53 39.68 -18.47
C TRP A 24 25.94 38.60 -19.40
N VAL A 25 26.75 37.97 -20.24
CA VAL A 25 26.31 36.87 -21.11
C VAL A 25 25.85 35.69 -20.26
N GLN A 26 26.63 35.27 -19.28
CA GLN A 26 26.21 34.19 -18.33
C GLN A 26 24.97 34.55 -17.55
N LYS A 27 24.77 35.81 -17.20
CA LYS A 27 23.58 36.31 -16.51
C LYS A 27 22.37 36.31 -17.47
N GLY A 28 22.56 36.66 -18.74
CA GLY A 28 21.58 36.59 -19.79
C GLY A 28 21.07 35.16 -20.01
N GLU A 29 21.97 34.18 -20.14
CA GLU A 29 21.59 32.76 -20.25
C GLU A 29 20.82 32.23 -19.04
N LYS A 30 21.15 32.70 -17.85
CA LYS A 30 20.38 32.36 -16.62
C LYS A 30 18.98 32.99 -16.63
N ILE A 31 18.84 34.19 -17.19
CA ILE A 31 17.55 34.87 -17.30
C ILE A 31 16.65 34.16 -18.32
N THR A 32 17.18 33.76 -19.46
CA THR A 32 16.41 33.06 -20.50
C THR A 32 15.94 31.66 -20.07
N LYS A 33 16.69 31.01 -19.18
CA LYS A 33 16.30 29.72 -18.58
C LYS A 33 15.30 29.84 -17.41
N GLN A 34 14.98 31.04 -16.95
CA GLN A 34 14.03 31.24 -15.86
C GLN A 34 12.57 31.24 -16.33
N LYS A 35 11.69 30.67 -15.49
CA LYS A 35 10.25 30.76 -15.70
C LYS A 35 9.80 32.22 -15.61
N SER A 36 8.87 32.63 -16.47
CA SER A 36 8.37 34.03 -16.65
C SER A 36 7.86 34.72 -15.38
N ARG A 37 7.66 34.00 -14.26
CA ARG A 37 7.22 34.55 -12.97
C ARG A 37 8.35 34.73 -11.92
N SER A 38 9.59 34.51 -12.30
CA SER A 38 10.72 34.68 -11.36
C SER A 38 11.12 36.15 -11.24
N LYS A 39 11.10 36.70 -10.03
CA LYS A 39 11.30 38.13 -9.78
C LYS A 39 12.75 38.62 -9.85
N ALA A 40 13.77 37.75 -9.83
CA ALA A 40 15.17 38.15 -9.99
C ALA A 40 16.10 36.99 -10.29
N VAL A 41 17.10 37.22 -11.15
CA VAL A 41 18.30 36.37 -11.27
C VAL A 41 19.26 36.84 -10.19
N GLY A 42 19.11 36.29 -8.97
CA GLY A 42 20.00 36.61 -7.87
C GLY A 42 20.87 35.43 -7.49
N GLN A 43 22.05 35.69 -6.95
CA GLN A 43 22.73 34.71 -6.14
C GLN A 43 21.78 34.34 -5.00
N GLY A 44 21.30 33.08 -4.98
CA GLY A 44 20.47 32.61 -3.89
C GLY A 44 21.17 32.90 -2.57
N CYS A 45 20.42 33.37 -1.58
CA CYS A 45 20.94 33.66 -0.25
C CYS A 45 21.82 32.48 0.20
N ASN A 46 23.10 32.74 0.48
CA ASN A 46 24.03 31.73 0.95
C ASN A 46 23.40 30.98 2.12
N LYS A 47 23.53 29.65 2.13
CA LYS A 47 23.03 28.84 3.23
C LYS A 47 23.67 29.34 4.52
N ARG A 48 22.86 29.78 5.46
CA ARG A 48 23.37 30.35 6.71
C ARG A 48 24.16 29.32 7.53
N TYR A 49 23.76 28.03 7.42
CA TYR A 49 24.36 26.92 8.15
C TYR A 49 24.40 25.65 7.28
N PRO A 50 25.26 25.59 6.24
CA PRO A 50 25.29 24.45 5.32
C PRO A 50 25.66 23.15 6.02
N PHE A 51 26.58 23.19 6.98
CA PHE A 51 27.04 22.03 7.73
C PHE A 51 25.94 21.40 8.60
N ILE A 52 25.11 22.23 9.27
CA ILE A 52 23.95 21.73 10.03
C ILE A 52 22.94 21.06 9.11
N GLU A 53 22.66 21.67 7.96
CA GLU A 53 21.69 21.10 7.01
C GLU A 53 22.16 19.74 6.47
N ASP A 54 23.44 19.59 6.19
CA ASP A 54 23.97 18.34 5.65
C ASP A 54 24.00 17.23 6.70
N LYS A 55 24.40 17.56 7.94
CA LYS A 55 24.37 16.62 9.07
C LYS A 55 22.94 16.20 9.41
N LEU A 56 22.03 17.16 9.53
CA LEU A 56 20.61 16.89 9.79
C LEU A 56 19.97 16.02 8.70
N TYR A 57 20.33 16.26 7.44
CA TYR A 57 19.83 15.46 6.32
C TYR A 57 20.38 14.03 6.34
N LYS A 58 21.66 13.85 6.67
CA LYS A 58 22.27 12.51 6.81
C LYS A 58 21.58 11.71 7.90
N GLU A 59 21.43 12.27 9.10
CA GLU A 59 20.73 11.62 10.21
C GLU A 59 19.26 11.32 9.88
N PHE A 60 18.57 12.21 9.15
CA PHE A 60 17.24 11.95 8.64
C PHE A 60 17.20 10.74 7.71
N LEU A 61 18.16 10.60 6.79
CA LEU A 61 18.23 9.46 5.88
C LEU A 61 18.48 8.15 6.63
N ASP A 62 19.34 8.17 7.66
CA ASP A 62 19.64 6.98 8.47
C ASP A 62 18.40 6.52 9.23
N LEU A 63 17.66 7.41 9.89
CA LEU A 63 16.38 7.10 10.52
C LEU A 63 15.32 6.57 9.53
N ARG A 64 15.34 7.09 8.30
CA ARG A 64 14.45 6.62 7.23
C ARG A 64 14.81 5.21 6.78
N LYS A 65 16.08 4.84 6.70
CA LYS A 65 16.53 3.46 6.41
C LYS A 65 16.06 2.49 7.48
N GLU A 66 16.06 2.92 8.75
CA GLU A 66 15.53 2.14 9.88
C GLU A 66 13.99 2.10 9.93
N GLY A 67 13.30 2.71 8.97
CA GLY A 67 11.83 2.75 8.93
C GLY A 67 11.18 3.67 9.95
N ARG A 68 11.94 4.47 10.70
CA ARG A 68 11.40 5.36 11.74
C ARG A 68 10.57 6.50 11.16
N LYS A 69 9.49 6.83 11.84
CA LYS A 69 8.61 7.97 11.49
C LYS A 69 9.24 9.28 11.97
N VAL A 70 9.83 10.04 11.05
CA VAL A 70 10.43 11.33 11.38
C VAL A 70 9.38 12.43 11.24
N LYS A 71 9.01 13.06 12.36
CA LYS A 71 8.03 14.16 12.42
C LYS A 71 8.74 15.51 12.54
N ARG A 72 8.00 16.62 12.39
CA ARG A 72 8.50 17.99 12.47
C ARG A 72 9.28 18.25 13.77
N TRP A 73 8.75 17.81 14.92
CA TRP A 73 9.38 18.01 16.21
C TRP A 73 10.80 17.45 16.30
N TRP A 74 11.08 16.33 15.61
CA TRP A 74 12.42 15.75 15.56
C TRP A 74 13.43 16.72 14.89
N PHE A 75 13.05 17.30 13.73
CA PHE A 75 13.88 18.30 13.06
C PHE A 75 14.12 19.52 13.94
N ASP A 76 13.08 19.99 14.64
CA ASP A 76 13.16 21.15 15.52
C ASP A 76 14.12 20.90 16.70
N THR A 77 13.95 19.76 17.37
CA THR A 77 14.80 19.36 18.51
C THR A 77 16.23 19.11 18.07
N ARG A 78 16.41 18.34 17.00
CA ARG A 78 17.75 17.97 16.54
C ARG A 78 18.53 19.15 15.99
N THR A 79 17.86 20.05 15.28
CA THR A 79 18.48 21.30 14.82
C THR A 79 18.98 22.13 15.99
N LYS A 80 18.18 22.30 17.06
CA LYS A 80 18.60 23.01 18.26
C LYS A 80 19.83 22.37 18.92
N GLN A 81 19.82 21.05 19.04
CA GLN A 81 20.99 20.32 19.58
C GLN A 81 22.26 20.52 18.74
N LEU A 82 22.14 20.43 17.41
CA LEU A 82 23.27 20.63 16.51
C LEU A 82 23.80 22.07 16.55
N ILE A 83 22.90 23.05 16.66
CA ILE A 83 23.28 24.45 16.81
C ILE A 83 24.06 24.66 18.10
N ASN A 84 23.55 24.21 19.23
CA ASN A 84 24.19 24.36 20.54
C ASN A 84 25.54 23.65 20.58
N ALA A 85 25.67 22.50 19.92
CA ALA A 85 26.92 21.76 19.88
C ALA A 85 27.99 22.36 18.96
N LEU A 86 27.60 22.96 17.83
CA LEU A 86 28.50 23.40 16.79
C LEU A 86 28.76 24.93 16.81
N TYR A 87 27.85 25.70 17.42
CA TYR A 87 27.87 27.14 17.47
C TYR A 87 27.45 27.67 18.85
N PRO A 88 28.15 27.31 19.94
CA PRO A 88 27.76 27.66 21.31
C PRO A 88 27.70 29.18 21.57
N ASP A 89 28.48 29.95 20.81
CA ASP A 89 28.55 31.40 20.97
C ASP A 89 27.41 32.16 20.27
N VAL A 90 26.59 31.48 19.49
CA VAL A 90 25.50 32.12 18.71
C VAL A 90 24.19 32.12 19.50
N LYS A 91 23.97 33.15 20.32
CA LYS A 91 22.81 33.28 21.21
C LYS A 91 21.44 33.48 20.50
N ASP A 92 21.42 33.94 19.23
CA ASP A 92 20.20 34.34 18.52
C ASP A 92 19.91 33.54 17.24
N LEU A 93 20.14 32.24 17.28
CA LEU A 93 19.89 31.40 16.13
C LEU A 93 18.39 31.10 15.98
N LYS A 94 17.68 31.95 15.25
CA LYS A 94 16.23 31.74 15.00
C LYS A 94 16.02 30.62 14.00
N TYR A 95 15.68 29.46 14.51
CA TYR A 95 15.09 28.38 13.74
C TYR A 95 13.62 28.70 13.44
N SER A 96 13.33 29.11 12.21
CA SER A 96 11.99 29.52 11.81
C SER A 96 11.33 28.51 10.86
N ASP A 97 10.00 28.49 10.80
CA ASP A 97 9.23 27.71 9.82
C ASP A 97 9.67 27.98 8.39
N LYS A 98 10.01 29.23 8.09
CA LYS A 98 10.49 29.64 6.77
C LYS A 98 11.83 28.97 6.43
N TRP A 99 12.74 28.83 7.40
CA TRP A 99 14.00 28.10 7.21
C TRP A 99 13.73 26.62 6.96
N PHE A 100 12.89 25.98 7.77
CA PHE A 100 12.56 24.56 7.62
C PHE A 100 11.91 24.25 6.27
N ARG A 101 10.92 25.05 5.83
CA ARG A 101 10.32 24.88 4.50
C ARG A 101 11.36 25.00 3.39
N ARG A 102 12.31 25.93 3.49
CA ARG A 102 13.41 26.07 2.53
C ARG A 102 14.39 24.90 2.59
N PHE A 103 14.73 24.40 3.78
CA PHE A 103 15.50 23.18 3.97
C PHE A 103 14.84 21.99 3.29
N CYS A 104 13.58 21.72 3.56
CA CYS A 104 12.82 20.65 2.92
C CYS A 104 12.84 20.78 1.40
N LYS A 105 12.65 22.00 0.87
CA LYS A 105 12.71 22.23 -0.59
C LYS A 105 14.09 21.95 -1.18
N ARG A 106 15.17 22.37 -0.52
CA ARG A 106 16.55 22.12 -0.98
C ARG A 106 16.91 20.63 -0.97
N LYS A 107 16.47 19.91 0.05
CA LYS A 107 16.75 18.47 0.21
C LYS A 107 15.68 17.55 -0.38
N ASN A 108 14.70 18.13 -1.12
CA ASN A 108 13.58 17.41 -1.71
C ASN A 108 12.80 16.55 -0.70
N ILE A 109 12.59 17.08 0.50
CA ILE A 109 11.82 16.43 1.58
C ILE A 109 10.38 16.93 1.51
N SER A 110 9.40 16.02 1.54
CA SER A 110 7.97 16.34 1.60
C SER A 110 7.29 15.58 2.73
N LEU A 111 6.28 16.20 3.34
CA LEU A 111 5.40 15.51 4.29
C LEU A 111 4.49 14.56 3.50
N ARG A 112 4.58 13.27 3.82
CA ARG A 112 3.79 12.23 3.16
C ARG A 112 3.01 11.42 4.18
N LYS A 113 1.79 11.03 3.82
CA LYS A 113 1.03 10.03 4.59
C LYS A 113 1.75 8.69 4.44
N THR A 114 1.90 7.96 5.54
CA THR A 114 2.39 6.58 5.49
C THR A 114 1.42 5.75 4.66
N THR A 115 1.89 5.15 3.59
CA THR A 115 1.06 4.31 2.71
C THR A 115 0.95 2.89 3.24
N HIS A 116 1.96 2.45 3.99
CA HIS A 116 2.00 1.14 4.65
C HIS A 116 2.57 1.33 6.06
N ALA A 117 2.02 0.61 7.05
CA ALA A 117 2.78 0.36 8.28
C ALA A 117 3.97 -0.53 7.85
N ALA A 118 5.19 -0.01 7.96
CA ALA A 118 6.36 -0.81 7.66
C ALA A 118 6.46 -1.88 8.76
N GLN A 119 5.96 -3.06 8.50
CA GLN A 119 6.46 -4.25 9.16
C GLN A 119 7.94 -4.33 8.77
N HIS A 120 8.81 -4.52 9.75
CA HIS A 120 10.25 -4.68 9.47
C HIS A 120 10.41 -5.78 8.42
N ALA A 121 11.03 -5.46 7.29
CA ALA A 121 11.35 -6.49 6.32
C ALA A 121 12.23 -7.55 7.01
N PRO A 122 12.07 -8.84 6.69
CA PRO A 122 12.96 -9.88 7.22
C PRO A 122 14.42 -9.49 7.00
N VAL A 123 15.29 -9.80 7.96
CA VAL A 123 16.72 -9.49 7.88
C VAL A 123 17.33 -10.04 6.58
N ASN A 124 16.86 -11.20 6.12
CA ASN A 124 17.28 -11.86 4.89
C ASN A 124 16.17 -11.87 3.84
N LEU A 125 15.56 -10.73 3.57
CA LEU A 125 14.40 -10.60 2.66
C LEU A 125 14.65 -11.25 1.29
N ALA A 126 15.81 -11.01 0.67
CA ALA A 126 16.15 -11.57 -0.64
C ALA A 126 16.20 -13.11 -0.61
N ALA A 127 16.86 -13.69 0.38
CA ALA A 127 16.94 -15.15 0.54
C ALA A 127 15.55 -15.77 0.82
N THR A 128 14.74 -15.12 1.66
CA THR A 128 13.38 -15.59 1.96
C THR A 128 12.50 -15.62 0.71
N ILE A 129 12.54 -14.56 -0.10
CA ILE A 129 11.79 -14.49 -1.36
C ILE A 129 12.35 -15.50 -2.38
N SER A 130 13.67 -15.69 -2.44
CA SER A 130 14.31 -16.67 -3.32
C SER A 130 13.84 -18.09 -3.00
N LYS A 131 13.83 -18.48 -1.72
CA LYS A 131 13.32 -19.79 -1.28
C LYS A 131 11.84 -19.99 -1.64
N PHE A 132 11.01 -18.95 -1.49
CA PHE A 132 9.61 -19.02 -1.92
C PHE A 132 9.47 -19.27 -3.41
N HIS A 133 10.19 -18.52 -4.25
CA HIS A 133 10.14 -18.72 -5.70
C HIS A 133 10.69 -20.09 -6.11
N ALA A 134 11.77 -20.57 -5.50
CA ALA A 134 12.30 -21.91 -5.75
C ALA A 134 11.28 -23.01 -5.39
N LYS A 135 10.59 -22.88 -4.23
CA LYS A 135 9.50 -23.77 -3.85
C LYS A 135 8.37 -23.76 -4.89
N LEU A 136 7.92 -22.56 -5.27
CA LEU A 136 6.84 -22.41 -6.25
C LEU A 136 7.20 -23.03 -7.61
N LEU A 137 8.42 -22.82 -8.10
CA LEU A 137 8.89 -23.42 -9.34
C LEU A 137 8.95 -24.95 -9.27
N ARG A 138 9.41 -25.50 -8.15
CA ARG A 138 9.43 -26.95 -7.92
C ARG A 138 8.02 -27.54 -8.00
N VAL A 139 7.05 -26.90 -7.34
CA VAL A 139 5.64 -27.29 -7.39
C VAL A 139 5.13 -27.23 -8.82
N ARG A 140 5.36 -26.13 -9.53
CA ARG A 140 4.91 -25.96 -10.91
C ARG A 140 5.49 -26.98 -11.87
N ARG A 141 6.79 -27.28 -11.76
CA ARG A 141 7.46 -28.30 -12.60
C ARG A 141 6.89 -29.68 -12.36
N ARG A 142 6.68 -30.07 -11.08
CA ARG A 142 6.15 -31.37 -10.70
C ARG A 142 4.75 -31.65 -11.29
N GLY A 143 3.88 -30.64 -11.31
CA GLY A 143 2.48 -30.81 -11.70
C GLY A 143 2.15 -30.31 -13.13
N ASN A 144 3.13 -29.80 -13.88
CA ASN A 144 2.92 -29.20 -15.21
C ASN A 144 1.77 -28.17 -15.24
N PHE A 145 1.68 -27.33 -14.21
CA PHE A 145 0.61 -26.35 -14.05
C PHE A 145 0.70 -25.22 -15.08
N GLN A 146 -0.40 -24.97 -15.77
CA GLN A 146 -0.54 -23.86 -16.68
C GLN A 146 -0.87 -22.56 -15.93
N LEU A 147 -0.78 -21.39 -16.59
CA LEU A 147 -1.11 -20.11 -15.96
C LEU A 147 -2.55 -20.04 -15.43
N GLY A 148 -3.50 -20.74 -16.09
CA GLY A 148 -4.87 -20.85 -15.62
C GLY A 148 -5.07 -21.76 -14.39
N ASP A 149 -4.02 -22.48 -13.98
CA ASP A 149 -4.04 -23.35 -12.79
C ASP A 149 -3.43 -22.66 -11.57
N ILE A 150 -2.88 -21.46 -11.73
CA ILE A 150 -2.21 -20.70 -10.67
C ILE A 150 -3.11 -19.56 -10.24
N ALA A 151 -3.56 -19.59 -9.00
CA ALA A 151 -4.38 -18.55 -8.39
C ALA A 151 -3.64 -17.85 -7.23
N ASN A 152 -3.98 -16.61 -7.01
CA ASN A 152 -3.64 -15.89 -5.78
C ASN A 152 -4.92 -15.44 -5.08
N MET A 153 -5.00 -15.69 -3.78
CA MET A 153 -6.09 -15.27 -2.91
C MET A 153 -5.55 -14.34 -1.84
N ASP A 154 -6.34 -13.33 -1.51
CA ASP A 154 -6.05 -12.38 -0.45
C ASP A 154 -7.32 -11.84 0.21
N GLN A 155 -7.19 -11.36 1.44
CA GLN A 155 -8.25 -10.78 2.22
C GLN A 155 -7.97 -9.31 2.48
N THR A 156 -8.94 -8.46 2.17
CA THR A 156 -8.78 -7.03 2.37
C THR A 156 -9.96 -6.45 3.14
N PRO A 157 -9.73 -5.63 4.20
CA PRO A 157 -10.81 -4.97 4.90
C PRO A 157 -11.46 -3.91 4.01
N LEU A 158 -12.79 -3.86 4.06
CA LEU A 158 -13.61 -2.86 3.38
C LEU A 158 -14.53 -2.19 4.39
N PRO A 159 -14.34 -0.89 4.70
CA PRO A 159 -15.21 -0.17 5.61
C PRO A 159 -16.62 -0.02 5.02
N PHE A 160 -17.64 0.05 5.88
CA PHE A 160 -19.03 0.27 5.46
C PHE A 160 -19.25 1.66 4.88
N VAL A 161 -18.41 2.61 5.25
CA VAL A 161 -18.37 3.96 4.69
C VAL A 161 -17.07 4.10 3.91
N LEU A 162 -17.19 4.14 2.59
CA LEU A 162 -16.05 4.27 1.68
C LEU A 162 -15.72 5.74 1.47
N ASP A 163 -15.24 6.43 2.52
CA ASP A 163 -14.83 7.81 2.47
C ASP A 163 -13.30 7.95 2.31
N ASN A 164 -12.87 9.04 1.66
CA ASN A 164 -11.47 9.39 1.52
C ASN A 164 -10.89 10.09 2.76
N GLY A 165 -11.71 10.38 3.76
CA GLY A 165 -11.34 11.14 4.96
C GLY A 165 -10.90 12.58 4.64
N LYS A 166 -11.23 13.09 3.43
CA LYS A 166 -10.96 14.46 3.00
C LYS A 166 -12.29 15.16 2.75
N ARG A 167 -12.42 16.37 3.23
CA ARG A 167 -13.58 17.21 2.95
C ARG A 167 -13.15 18.64 2.66
N TYR A 168 -14.01 19.37 1.99
CA TYR A 168 -13.87 20.82 1.87
C TYR A 168 -14.37 21.46 3.17
N ASP A 169 -13.60 22.42 3.67
CA ASP A 169 -13.95 23.22 4.81
C ASP A 169 -13.44 24.64 4.57
N ASP A 170 -13.86 25.62 5.39
CA ASP A 170 -13.33 26.96 5.30
C ASP A 170 -11.80 26.93 5.48
N ALA A 171 -11.08 27.59 4.58
CA ALA A 171 -9.61 27.63 4.59
C ALA A 171 -9.02 28.23 5.89
N ARG A 172 -9.84 28.91 6.69
CA ARG A 172 -9.48 29.53 7.97
C ARG A 172 -9.90 28.70 9.17
N SER A 173 -10.66 27.60 8.98
CA SER A 173 -11.04 26.72 10.08
C SER A 173 -9.81 26.14 10.76
N LYS A 174 -9.69 26.35 12.06
CA LYS A 174 -8.62 25.75 12.88
C LYS A 174 -8.91 24.28 13.17
N GLU A 175 -10.18 23.92 13.24
CA GLU A 175 -10.69 22.59 13.51
C GLU A 175 -11.69 22.19 12.43
N VAL A 176 -11.55 20.95 11.96
CA VAL A 176 -12.42 20.39 10.92
C VAL A 176 -13.23 19.26 11.56
N TRP A 177 -14.45 19.58 11.97
CA TRP A 177 -15.36 18.63 12.61
C TRP A 177 -16.07 17.79 11.56
N SER A 178 -16.02 16.46 11.72
CA SER A 178 -16.88 15.55 10.97
C SER A 178 -17.93 15.01 11.93
N ALA A 179 -19.20 15.26 11.64
CA ALA A 179 -20.24 14.52 12.31
C ALA A 179 -20.04 13.04 12.01
N SER A 180 -19.63 12.25 13.00
CA SER A 180 -19.68 10.80 12.90
C SER A 180 -21.15 10.42 12.72
N ALA A 181 -21.42 9.54 11.75
CA ALA A 181 -22.78 9.05 11.60
C ALA A 181 -23.24 8.49 12.94
N ALA A 182 -24.31 9.04 13.51
CA ALA A 182 -24.85 8.65 14.81
C ALA A 182 -25.12 7.14 14.97
N SER A 183 -25.08 6.40 13.85
CA SER A 183 -25.27 4.95 13.76
C SER A 183 -24.02 4.11 14.11
N GLY A 184 -22.84 4.69 14.30
CA GLY A 184 -21.57 3.95 14.51
C GLY A 184 -21.18 3.04 13.33
N LEU A 185 -21.78 3.22 12.16
CA LEU A 185 -21.53 2.40 10.97
C LEU A 185 -20.22 2.77 10.27
N ASP A 186 -19.71 3.97 10.52
CA ASP A 186 -18.41 4.46 10.07
C ASP A 186 -17.22 3.66 10.67
N LYS A 187 -17.42 3.07 11.84
CA LYS A 187 -16.45 2.17 12.49
C LYS A 187 -16.58 0.70 12.05
N ARG A 188 -17.66 0.34 11.32
CA ARG A 188 -17.87 -1.03 10.89
C ARG A 188 -17.16 -1.33 9.57
N GLN A 189 -16.65 -2.53 9.48
CA GLN A 189 -16.02 -3.05 8.26
C GLN A 189 -16.44 -4.50 8.02
N CYS A 190 -16.34 -4.92 6.77
CA CYS A 190 -16.40 -6.31 6.35
C CYS A 190 -15.05 -6.72 5.78
N THR A 191 -14.83 -8.01 5.65
CA THR A 191 -13.68 -8.54 4.92
C THR A 191 -14.13 -8.94 3.51
N VAL A 192 -13.33 -8.58 2.52
CA VAL A 192 -13.53 -9.04 1.13
C VAL A 192 -12.36 -9.94 0.77
N GLN A 193 -12.67 -11.19 0.44
CA GLN A 193 -11.70 -12.16 -0.07
C GLN A 193 -11.76 -12.13 -1.60
N LEU A 194 -10.64 -11.84 -2.23
CA LEU A 194 -10.45 -11.75 -3.66
C LEU A 194 -9.60 -12.92 -4.15
N THR A 195 -9.87 -13.40 -5.36
CA THR A 195 -9.09 -14.47 -6.00
C THR A 195 -8.89 -14.14 -7.47
N VAL A 196 -7.65 -14.19 -7.92
CA VAL A 196 -7.24 -13.94 -9.31
C VAL A 196 -6.41 -15.09 -9.84
N PHE A 197 -6.43 -15.29 -11.17
CA PHE A 197 -5.66 -16.31 -11.85
C PHE A 197 -4.59 -15.71 -12.75
N ALA A 198 -3.46 -16.40 -12.90
CA ALA A 198 -2.32 -15.88 -13.64
C ALA A 198 -2.57 -15.67 -15.15
N ASP A 199 -3.61 -16.28 -15.71
CA ASP A 199 -4.07 -16.06 -17.09
C ASP A 199 -5.05 -14.89 -17.24
N GLY A 200 -5.36 -14.18 -16.13
CA GLY A 200 -6.26 -13.04 -16.11
C GLY A 200 -7.75 -13.36 -16.28
N LYS A 201 -8.15 -14.63 -16.23
CA LYS A 201 -9.56 -15.03 -16.35
C LYS A 201 -10.19 -15.20 -14.98
N GLN A 202 -11.36 -14.61 -14.78
CA GLN A 202 -12.13 -14.77 -13.56
C GLN A 202 -12.79 -16.16 -13.51
N ARG A 203 -12.64 -16.87 -12.37
CA ARG A 203 -13.29 -18.17 -12.11
C ARG A 203 -13.97 -18.24 -10.75
N VAL A 204 -13.63 -17.35 -9.85
CA VAL A 204 -14.14 -17.29 -8.47
C VAL A 204 -14.73 -15.91 -8.23
N ARG A 205 -15.93 -15.86 -7.63
CA ARG A 205 -16.55 -14.60 -7.24
C ARG A 205 -15.85 -14.01 -6.02
N PRO A 206 -15.77 -12.67 -5.88
CA PRO A 206 -15.33 -12.07 -4.63
C PRO A 206 -16.28 -12.49 -3.51
N THR A 207 -15.74 -12.83 -2.37
CA THR A 207 -16.51 -13.22 -1.18
C THR A 207 -16.49 -12.11 -0.15
N ILE A 208 -17.67 -11.67 0.28
CA ILE A 208 -17.82 -10.66 1.32
C ILE A 208 -18.19 -11.37 2.62
N ILE A 209 -17.40 -11.14 3.67
CA ILE A 209 -17.64 -11.71 4.99
C ILE A 209 -18.15 -10.60 5.89
N PHE A 210 -19.44 -10.64 6.22
CA PHE A 210 -20.07 -9.70 7.14
C PHE A 210 -20.02 -10.19 8.57
N ARG A 211 -20.01 -9.25 9.49
CA ARG A 211 -20.18 -9.56 10.91
C ARG A 211 -21.61 -10.01 11.21
N GLY A 212 -21.78 -11.12 11.94
CA GLY A 212 -23.06 -11.60 12.39
C GLY A 212 -23.36 -13.03 11.97
N GLN A 213 -24.65 -13.37 11.90
CA GLN A 213 -25.13 -14.71 11.56
C GLN A 213 -26.15 -14.64 10.41
N LYS A 214 -25.95 -15.42 9.37
CA LYS A 214 -26.80 -15.48 8.16
C LYS A 214 -28.27 -15.73 8.47
N LYS A 215 -28.58 -16.54 9.48
CA LYS A 215 -29.95 -16.86 9.92
C LYS A 215 -30.75 -15.63 10.41
N ARG A 216 -30.06 -14.55 10.80
CA ARG A 216 -30.71 -13.30 11.27
C ARG A 216 -31.01 -12.33 10.12
N ILE A 217 -30.66 -12.66 8.90
CA ILE A 217 -30.85 -11.81 7.73
C ILE A 217 -32.15 -12.20 7.02
N SER A 218 -32.97 -11.19 6.71
CA SER A 218 -34.23 -11.41 6.04
C SER A 218 -34.05 -12.03 4.62
N LYS A 219 -35.07 -12.73 4.14
CA LYS A 219 -35.05 -13.26 2.78
C LYS A 219 -34.97 -12.13 1.76
N THR A 220 -35.76 -11.07 1.94
CA THR A 220 -35.77 -9.89 1.07
C THR A 220 -34.36 -9.30 0.92
N GLU A 221 -33.63 -9.06 2.04
CA GLU A 221 -32.26 -8.55 1.96
C GLU A 221 -31.35 -9.48 1.16
N ARG A 222 -31.48 -10.80 1.36
CA ARG A 222 -30.65 -11.80 0.64
C ARG A 222 -30.96 -11.84 -0.86
N ASP A 223 -32.21 -11.64 -1.23
CA ASP A 223 -32.64 -11.63 -2.64
C ASP A 223 -32.11 -10.39 -3.37
N ASP A 224 -31.92 -9.28 -2.66
CA ASP A 224 -31.37 -8.01 -3.17
C ASP A 224 -29.84 -8.00 -3.32
N TRP A 225 -29.14 -9.02 -2.82
CA TRP A 225 -27.68 -9.10 -2.96
C TRP A 225 -27.25 -9.28 -4.41
N ASP A 226 -26.15 -8.62 -4.77
CA ASP A 226 -25.58 -8.78 -6.11
C ASP A 226 -25.08 -10.21 -6.33
N LYS A 227 -25.54 -10.83 -7.41
CA LYS A 227 -25.20 -12.22 -7.74
C LYS A 227 -23.75 -12.43 -8.18
N ARG A 228 -23.04 -11.34 -8.48
CA ARG A 228 -21.60 -11.37 -8.81
C ARG A 228 -20.70 -11.58 -7.59
N VAL A 229 -21.25 -11.56 -6.38
CA VAL A 229 -20.49 -11.76 -5.14
C VAL A 229 -21.05 -12.95 -4.35
N CYS A 230 -20.19 -13.59 -3.57
CA CYS A 230 -20.58 -14.53 -2.54
C CYS A 230 -20.68 -13.80 -1.20
N VAL A 231 -21.71 -14.09 -0.40
CA VAL A 231 -21.89 -13.44 0.92
C VAL A 231 -21.88 -14.49 2.01
N MET A 232 -20.92 -14.33 2.94
CA MET A 232 -20.76 -15.16 4.12
C MET A 232 -20.85 -14.33 5.39
N PHE A 233 -21.06 -14.98 6.53
CA PHE A 233 -21.20 -14.34 7.83
C PHE A 233 -20.35 -15.01 8.88
N GLN A 234 -19.68 -14.21 9.71
CA GLN A 234 -18.91 -14.65 10.83
C GLN A 234 -19.01 -13.61 11.98
N GLU A 235 -18.99 -14.05 13.22
CA GLU A 235 -19.24 -13.18 14.40
C GLU A 235 -18.33 -11.96 14.45
N LYS A 236 -17.06 -12.10 14.10
CA LYS A 236 -16.05 -11.03 14.07
C LYS A 236 -15.74 -10.50 12.66
N ALA A 237 -16.47 -10.96 11.62
CA ALA A 237 -16.19 -10.70 10.19
C ALA A 237 -14.79 -11.16 9.72
N TRP A 238 -14.16 -12.10 10.40
CA TRP A 238 -12.87 -12.64 10.03
C TRP A 238 -13.03 -13.93 9.24
N CYS A 239 -12.10 -14.20 8.33
CA CYS A 239 -12.09 -15.46 7.62
C CYS A 239 -11.46 -16.55 8.49
N GLY A 240 -12.26 -17.17 9.34
CA GLY A 240 -11.86 -18.33 10.14
C GLY A 240 -11.89 -19.64 9.35
N GLU A 241 -11.51 -20.75 10.00
CA GLU A 241 -11.49 -22.10 9.39
C GLU A 241 -12.83 -22.47 8.76
N ALA A 242 -13.95 -22.24 9.46
CA ALA A 242 -15.29 -22.58 8.98
C ALA A 242 -15.63 -21.84 7.67
N ILE A 243 -15.31 -20.54 7.60
CA ILE A 243 -15.50 -19.74 6.40
C ILE A 243 -14.63 -20.21 5.25
N MET A 244 -13.36 -20.55 5.52
CA MET A 244 -12.48 -21.11 4.49
C MET A 244 -12.99 -22.43 3.95
N LYS A 245 -13.48 -23.33 4.80
CA LYS A 245 -14.07 -24.59 4.36
C LYS A 245 -15.33 -24.38 3.52
N GLU A 246 -16.23 -23.48 3.96
CA GLU A 246 -17.42 -23.10 3.19
C GLU A 246 -17.04 -22.51 1.83
N TRP A 247 -16.03 -21.64 1.80
CA TRP A 247 -15.52 -21.04 0.56
C TRP A 247 -14.91 -22.07 -0.39
N VAL A 248 -14.11 -23.01 0.12
CA VAL A 248 -13.56 -24.11 -0.68
C VAL A 248 -14.68 -24.94 -1.30
N ALA A 249 -15.71 -25.28 -0.54
CA ALA A 249 -16.81 -26.11 -1.00
C ALA A 249 -17.77 -25.38 -1.97
N SER A 250 -17.92 -24.07 -1.87
CA SER A 250 -18.89 -23.31 -2.67
C SER A 250 -18.25 -22.54 -3.83
N GLU A 251 -17.20 -21.77 -3.61
CA GLU A 251 -16.59 -20.92 -4.62
C GLU A 251 -15.39 -21.58 -5.32
N TRP A 252 -14.49 -22.19 -4.55
CA TRP A 252 -13.30 -22.84 -5.11
C TRP A 252 -13.64 -24.10 -5.91
N ALA A 253 -14.61 -24.90 -5.45
CA ALA A 253 -15.10 -26.07 -6.15
C ALA A 253 -15.58 -25.76 -7.58
N ASN A 254 -16.18 -24.58 -7.80
CA ASN A 254 -16.67 -24.17 -9.11
C ASN A 254 -15.56 -24.00 -10.16
N VAL A 255 -14.31 -23.83 -9.74
CA VAL A 255 -13.16 -23.75 -10.66
C VAL A 255 -12.98 -25.06 -11.44
N PHE A 256 -13.35 -26.19 -10.85
CA PHE A 256 -13.18 -27.53 -11.42
C PHE A 256 -14.37 -27.98 -12.26
N THR A 257 -15.54 -27.39 -12.05
CA THR A 257 -16.80 -27.72 -12.78
C THR A 257 -17.01 -26.82 -13.99
N SER A 258 -16.21 -25.76 -14.16
CA SER A 258 -16.33 -24.85 -15.28
C SER A 258 -15.96 -25.53 -16.61
N PRO A 259 -16.75 -25.32 -17.71
CA PRO A 259 -16.42 -25.83 -19.05
C PRO A 259 -15.05 -25.39 -19.57
N HIS A 260 -14.47 -24.34 -19.00
CA HIS A 260 -13.12 -23.85 -19.31
C HIS A 260 -12.01 -24.50 -18.45
N SER A 261 -12.35 -25.40 -17.54
CA SER A 261 -11.42 -26.20 -16.76
C SER A 261 -11.02 -27.44 -17.56
N ALA A 262 -10.30 -27.25 -18.66
CA ALA A 262 -9.89 -28.34 -19.55
C ALA A 262 -8.77 -29.23 -18.97
N SER A 263 -8.42 -29.08 -17.70
CA SER A 263 -7.28 -29.79 -17.11
C SER A 263 -7.74 -30.68 -15.96
N SER A 264 -7.48 -31.98 -16.11
CA SER A 264 -7.45 -32.95 -15.01
C SER A 264 -6.29 -32.65 -14.02
N THR A 265 -5.48 -31.66 -14.30
CA THR A 265 -4.39 -31.17 -13.47
C THR A 265 -4.94 -30.39 -12.27
N GLY A 266 -4.28 -30.51 -11.13
CA GLY A 266 -4.62 -29.77 -9.94
C GLY A 266 -4.46 -28.24 -10.10
N LYS A 267 -4.59 -27.52 -9.01
CA LYS A 267 -4.41 -26.06 -8.95
C LYS A 267 -3.36 -25.69 -7.92
N ILE A 268 -2.73 -24.56 -8.12
CA ILE A 268 -1.88 -23.91 -7.10
C ILE A 268 -2.65 -22.70 -6.57
N LEU A 269 -2.84 -22.67 -5.25
CA LEU A 269 -3.38 -21.50 -4.55
C LEU A 269 -2.27 -20.81 -3.77
N VAL A 270 -1.89 -19.63 -4.20
CA VAL A 270 -0.91 -18.78 -3.51
C VAL A 270 -1.67 -17.84 -2.57
N ALA A 271 -1.35 -17.85 -1.29
CA ALA A 271 -1.98 -17.02 -0.27
C ALA A 271 -0.96 -16.62 0.81
N ASP A 272 -1.28 -15.60 1.59
CA ASP A 272 -0.48 -15.23 2.76
C ASP A 272 -0.56 -16.29 3.87
N VAL A 273 0.30 -16.17 4.87
CA VAL A 273 0.26 -17.05 6.06
C VAL A 273 -0.81 -16.51 7.01
N HIS A 274 -2.03 -17.00 6.87
CA HIS A 274 -3.11 -16.70 7.81
C HIS A 274 -3.51 -17.99 8.57
N ALA A 275 -3.64 -17.90 9.89
CA ALA A 275 -3.89 -19.05 10.75
C ALA A 275 -5.04 -19.96 10.27
N ALA A 276 -6.15 -19.35 9.83
CA ALA A 276 -7.29 -20.11 9.31
C ALA A 276 -6.99 -20.98 8.09
N GLN A 277 -6.01 -20.61 7.26
CA GLN A 277 -5.62 -21.35 6.06
C GLN A 277 -4.63 -22.49 6.37
N GLN A 278 -3.98 -22.42 7.53
CA GLN A 278 -2.96 -23.40 7.94
C GLN A 278 -3.55 -24.61 8.65
N THR A 279 -4.84 -24.58 9.01
CA THR A 279 -5.47 -25.72 9.70
C THR A 279 -5.49 -26.96 8.81
N ASN A 280 -5.34 -28.14 9.45
CA ASN A 280 -5.38 -29.41 8.72
C ASN A 280 -6.71 -29.60 7.98
N ALA A 281 -7.80 -29.12 8.55
CA ALA A 281 -9.13 -29.22 7.95
C ALA A 281 -9.22 -28.45 6.62
N VAL A 282 -8.66 -27.24 6.54
CA VAL A 282 -8.62 -26.45 5.29
C VAL A 282 -7.65 -27.05 4.29
N LYS A 283 -6.46 -27.51 4.72
CA LYS A 283 -5.50 -28.19 3.86
C LYS A 283 -6.10 -29.46 3.24
N THR A 284 -6.80 -30.26 4.04
CA THR A 284 -7.52 -31.46 3.55
C THR A 284 -8.62 -31.08 2.56
N ALA A 285 -9.42 -30.04 2.86
CA ALA A 285 -10.46 -29.57 1.95
C ALA A 285 -9.88 -29.13 0.60
N LEU A 286 -8.74 -28.41 0.58
CA LEU A 286 -8.06 -28.02 -0.66
C LEU A 286 -7.46 -29.24 -1.39
N CYS A 287 -6.89 -30.20 -0.65
CA CYS A 287 -6.33 -31.43 -1.20
C CYS A 287 -7.40 -32.25 -1.94
N ASN A 288 -8.63 -32.32 -1.41
CA ASN A 288 -9.76 -33.00 -2.06
C ASN A 288 -10.08 -32.42 -3.45
N TYR A 289 -9.74 -31.13 -3.66
CA TYR A 289 -9.81 -30.49 -4.98
C TYR A 289 -8.44 -30.42 -5.67
N LYS A 290 -7.52 -31.35 -5.40
CA LYS A 290 -6.18 -31.40 -6.01
C LYS A 290 -5.48 -30.01 -6.00
N THR A 291 -5.66 -29.27 -4.92
CA THR A 291 -5.12 -27.92 -4.80
C THR A 291 -3.93 -27.90 -3.84
N GLU A 292 -2.78 -27.45 -4.32
CA GLU A 292 -1.58 -27.24 -3.51
C GLU A 292 -1.55 -25.80 -3.01
N LEU A 293 -1.53 -25.62 -1.67
CA LEU A 293 -1.42 -24.32 -1.04
C LEU A 293 0.07 -23.90 -0.93
N VAL A 294 0.42 -22.77 -1.52
CA VAL A 294 1.75 -22.19 -1.44
C VAL A 294 1.67 -20.87 -0.70
N ASN A 295 2.25 -20.83 0.50
CA ASN A 295 2.19 -19.66 1.35
C ASN A 295 3.26 -18.63 0.97
N VAL A 296 2.83 -17.37 0.83
CA VAL A 296 3.72 -16.21 0.73
C VAL A 296 4.39 -16.01 2.09
N PRO A 297 5.72 -15.86 2.16
CA PRO A 297 6.39 -15.66 3.44
C PRO A 297 5.90 -14.41 4.17
N PRO A 298 5.85 -14.43 5.50
CA PRO A 298 5.44 -13.28 6.31
C PRO A 298 6.24 -12.02 5.95
N ARG A 299 5.59 -10.86 5.97
CA ARG A 299 6.20 -9.55 5.67
C ARG A 299 6.70 -9.37 4.23
N CYS A 300 6.39 -10.32 3.32
CA CYS A 300 6.77 -10.26 1.91
C CYS A 300 5.58 -9.94 0.98
N THR A 301 4.33 -9.98 1.46
CA THR A 301 3.09 -9.86 0.68
C THR A 301 3.06 -8.61 -0.21
N SER A 302 3.45 -7.44 0.33
CA SER A 302 3.49 -6.18 -0.43
C SER A 302 4.40 -6.18 -1.66
N ARG A 303 5.30 -7.17 -1.79
CA ARG A 303 6.27 -7.28 -2.89
C ARG A 303 6.00 -8.43 -3.85
N ILE A 304 5.50 -9.55 -3.32
CA ILE A 304 5.39 -10.79 -4.11
C ILE A 304 3.98 -11.40 -4.12
N GLN A 305 2.97 -10.76 -3.50
CA GLN A 305 1.58 -11.17 -3.60
C GLN A 305 0.85 -10.34 -4.68
N PRO A 306 0.38 -10.94 -5.78
CA PRO A 306 -0.23 -10.24 -6.91
C PRO A 306 -1.34 -9.27 -6.52
N LEU A 307 -2.24 -9.68 -5.62
CA LEU A 307 -3.35 -8.85 -5.15
C LEU A 307 -2.86 -7.59 -4.44
N ASP A 308 -1.88 -7.70 -3.56
CA ASP A 308 -1.31 -6.56 -2.84
C ASP A 308 -0.50 -5.62 -3.74
N VAL A 309 0.26 -6.20 -4.68
CA VAL A 309 1.17 -5.44 -5.55
C VAL A 309 0.41 -4.54 -6.52
N CYS A 310 -0.70 -5.01 -7.10
CA CYS A 310 -1.35 -4.30 -8.21
C CYS A 310 -2.87 -4.21 -8.15
N ILE A 311 -3.59 -5.01 -7.36
CA ILE A 311 -5.04 -5.21 -7.54
C ILE A 311 -5.87 -4.62 -6.41
N ASN A 312 -5.47 -4.80 -5.15
CA ASN A 312 -6.23 -4.33 -3.98
C ASN A 312 -6.48 -2.82 -4.01
N LYS A 313 -5.50 -2.03 -4.44
CA LYS A 313 -5.66 -0.57 -4.52
C LYS A 313 -6.66 -0.15 -5.59
N PRO A 314 -6.54 -0.54 -6.89
CA PRO A 314 -7.55 -0.26 -7.91
C PRO A 314 -8.94 -0.73 -7.53
N PHE A 315 -9.07 -1.92 -6.94
CA PHE A 315 -10.34 -2.45 -6.45
C PHE A 315 -11.00 -1.53 -5.40
N LYS A 316 -10.24 -1.10 -4.39
CA LYS A 316 -10.75 -0.17 -3.37
C LYS A 316 -11.11 1.20 -3.96
N GLU A 317 -10.33 1.69 -4.92
CA GLU A 317 -10.63 2.95 -5.62
C GLU A 317 -11.90 2.83 -6.48
N ALA A 318 -12.10 1.70 -7.17
CA ALA A 318 -13.34 1.43 -7.90
C ALA A 318 -14.55 1.37 -6.96
N GLY A 319 -14.43 0.70 -5.81
CA GLY A 319 -15.49 0.66 -4.80
C GLY A 319 -15.85 2.05 -4.28
N LYS A 320 -14.87 2.93 -4.06
CA LYS A 320 -15.12 4.32 -3.67
C LYS A 320 -15.88 5.09 -4.74
N ARG A 321 -15.50 4.97 -6.02
CA ARG A 321 -16.24 5.60 -7.12
C ARG A 321 -17.71 5.15 -7.19
N GLN A 322 -17.97 3.86 -6.95
CA GLN A 322 -19.36 3.35 -6.89
C GLN A 322 -20.14 3.96 -5.73
N ASN A 323 -19.51 4.11 -4.55
CA ASN A 323 -20.13 4.78 -3.41
C ASN A 323 -20.42 6.26 -3.73
N GLU A 324 -19.46 7.00 -4.29
CA GLU A 324 -19.61 8.41 -4.63
C GLU A 324 -20.72 8.63 -5.67
N ALA A 325 -20.79 7.78 -6.71
CA ALA A 325 -21.85 7.81 -7.71
C ALA A 325 -23.21 7.59 -7.07
N HIS A 326 -23.35 6.55 -6.22
CA HIS A 326 -24.60 6.28 -5.52
C HIS A 326 -25.05 7.44 -4.62
N MET A 327 -24.10 8.05 -3.88
CA MET A 327 -24.39 9.19 -3.01
C MET A 327 -24.80 10.43 -3.81
N SER A 328 -24.21 10.64 -4.97
CA SER A 328 -24.58 11.73 -5.89
C SER A 328 -26.00 11.59 -6.42
N GLU A 329 -26.42 10.36 -6.77
CA GLU A 329 -27.78 10.06 -7.24
C GLU A 329 -28.81 10.12 -6.11
N ASN A 330 -28.41 9.90 -4.86
CA ASN A 330 -29.29 9.79 -3.70
C ASN A 330 -28.94 10.78 -2.59
N LEU A 331 -28.79 12.05 -2.95
CA LEU A 331 -28.30 13.11 -2.05
C LEU A 331 -29.11 13.23 -0.75
N GLN A 332 -30.42 13.02 -0.80
CA GLN A 332 -31.28 13.06 0.40
C GLN A 332 -30.94 11.96 1.39
N LEU A 333 -30.66 10.74 0.93
CA LEU A 333 -30.25 9.63 1.81
C LEU A 333 -28.90 9.92 2.48
N TYR A 334 -28.04 10.65 1.78
CA TYR A 334 -26.75 11.09 2.34
C TYR A 334 -26.93 12.15 3.43
N THR A 335 -27.76 13.17 3.20
CA THR A 335 -27.99 14.27 4.13
C THR A 335 -28.82 13.87 5.35
N GLU A 336 -29.79 12.99 5.18
CA GLU A 336 -30.69 12.56 6.25
C GLU A 336 -30.15 11.37 7.10
N GLY A 337 -29.06 10.74 6.66
CA GLY A 337 -28.39 9.66 7.40
C GLY A 337 -29.22 8.38 7.62
N LYS A 338 -30.29 8.17 6.84
CA LYS A 338 -31.29 7.12 7.04
C LYS A 338 -30.92 5.71 6.55
N LEU A 339 -29.71 5.48 6.04
CA LEU A 339 -29.30 4.15 5.58
C LEU A 339 -29.16 3.18 6.76
N THR A 340 -29.94 2.10 6.73
CA THR A 340 -29.85 1.02 7.71
C THR A 340 -28.62 0.14 7.49
N ALA A 341 -28.29 -0.74 8.44
CA ALA A 341 -27.24 -1.73 8.24
C ALA A 341 -27.57 -2.72 7.10
N SER A 342 -28.85 -3.03 6.90
CA SER A 342 -29.34 -3.85 5.78
C SER A 342 -29.06 -3.18 4.45
N ASP A 343 -29.49 -1.93 4.27
CA ASP A 343 -29.26 -1.18 3.03
C ASP A 343 -27.78 -1.10 2.68
N ARG A 344 -26.94 -0.86 3.67
CA ARG A 344 -25.48 -0.78 3.46
C ARG A 344 -24.89 -2.12 3.05
N ARG A 345 -25.34 -3.26 3.61
CA ARG A 345 -24.87 -4.57 3.17
C ARG A 345 -25.26 -4.83 1.72
N VAL A 346 -26.50 -4.54 1.34
CA VAL A 346 -26.96 -4.64 -0.06
C VAL A 346 -26.13 -3.77 -0.98
N LEU A 347 -25.93 -2.49 -0.62
CA LEU A 347 -25.10 -1.56 -1.40
C LEU A 347 -23.67 -2.05 -1.55
N LEU A 348 -23.04 -2.54 -0.46
CA LEU A 348 -21.70 -3.08 -0.51
C LEU A 348 -21.58 -4.27 -1.46
N THR A 349 -22.59 -5.17 -1.52
CA THR A 349 -22.56 -6.25 -2.50
C THR A 349 -22.56 -5.72 -3.93
N LYS A 350 -23.37 -4.70 -4.21
CA LYS A 350 -23.46 -4.05 -5.53
C LYS A 350 -22.14 -3.34 -5.90
N TRP A 351 -21.55 -2.60 -4.96
CA TRP A 351 -20.28 -1.88 -5.19
C TRP A 351 -19.11 -2.83 -5.37
N VAL A 352 -19.00 -3.87 -4.56
CA VAL A 352 -17.97 -4.91 -4.71
C VAL A 352 -18.12 -5.64 -6.04
N GLY A 353 -19.34 -6.02 -6.41
CA GLY A 353 -19.60 -6.68 -7.68
C GLY A 353 -19.22 -5.83 -8.90
N LYS A 354 -19.58 -4.54 -8.90
CA LYS A 354 -19.19 -3.59 -9.95
C LYS A 354 -17.68 -3.31 -9.96
N ALA A 355 -17.08 -3.06 -8.79
CA ALA A 355 -15.65 -2.81 -8.68
C ALA A 355 -14.82 -4.00 -9.15
N TRP A 356 -15.25 -5.21 -8.82
CA TRP A 356 -14.60 -6.43 -9.27
C TRP A 356 -14.72 -6.65 -10.78
N GLN A 357 -15.89 -6.35 -11.35
CA GLN A 357 -16.09 -6.40 -12.79
C GLN A 357 -15.18 -5.42 -13.52
N GLU A 358 -15.01 -4.20 -13.00
CA GLU A 358 -14.11 -3.19 -13.56
C GLU A 358 -12.64 -3.66 -13.52
N VAL A 359 -12.18 -4.22 -12.40
CA VAL A 359 -10.83 -4.79 -12.28
C VAL A 359 -10.60 -5.93 -13.26
N ASN A 360 -11.59 -6.83 -13.44
CA ASN A 360 -11.48 -7.97 -14.35
C ASN A 360 -11.53 -7.59 -15.83
N GLN A 361 -12.05 -6.42 -16.19
CA GLN A 361 -11.92 -5.89 -17.55
C GLN A 361 -10.46 -5.62 -17.92
N SER A 362 -9.62 -5.33 -16.94
CA SER A 362 -8.18 -5.08 -17.12
C SER A 362 -7.35 -6.35 -16.97
N LYS A 363 -7.62 -7.39 -17.80
CA LYS A 363 -6.89 -8.68 -17.76
C LYS A 363 -5.37 -8.52 -17.76
N ASP A 364 -4.84 -7.59 -18.55
CA ASP A 364 -3.40 -7.32 -18.62
C ASP A 364 -2.83 -6.84 -17.29
N SER A 365 -3.62 -6.12 -16.48
CA SER A 365 -3.19 -5.69 -15.14
C SER A 365 -3.08 -6.88 -14.19
N ILE A 366 -3.98 -7.86 -14.29
CA ILE A 366 -3.92 -9.10 -13.50
C ILE A 366 -2.70 -9.91 -13.93
N ILE A 367 -2.53 -10.17 -15.23
CA ILE A 367 -1.37 -10.90 -15.76
C ILE A 367 -0.06 -10.20 -15.34
N ARG A 368 -0.02 -8.86 -15.44
CA ARG A 368 1.14 -8.07 -15.02
C ARG A 368 1.43 -8.19 -13.53
N SER A 369 0.40 -8.33 -12.67
CA SER A 369 0.60 -8.51 -11.23
C SER A 369 1.34 -9.80 -10.91
N PHE A 370 0.99 -10.90 -11.57
CA PHE A 370 1.68 -12.19 -11.45
C PHE A 370 3.11 -12.14 -12.00
N LYS A 371 3.33 -11.40 -13.09
CA LYS A 371 4.68 -11.18 -13.62
C LYS A 371 5.53 -10.35 -12.67
N LYS A 372 4.99 -9.27 -12.08
CA LYS A 372 5.70 -8.45 -11.10
C LYS A 372 6.05 -9.20 -9.82
N SER A 373 5.16 -10.04 -9.32
CA SER A 373 5.38 -10.88 -8.14
C SER A 373 6.20 -12.14 -8.43
N ARG A 374 6.55 -12.37 -9.71
CA ARG A 374 7.34 -13.51 -10.20
C ARG A 374 6.70 -14.89 -9.95
N ILE A 375 5.40 -14.94 -9.73
CA ILE A 375 4.65 -16.18 -9.57
C ILE A 375 4.43 -16.90 -10.91
N SER A 376 4.27 -16.13 -12.01
CA SER A 376 4.11 -16.65 -13.37
C SER A 376 5.44 -16.73 -14.16
N LEU A 377 6.57 -17.01 -13.48
CA LEU A 377 7.89 -17.15 -14.10
C LEU A 377 7.88 -18.24 -15.17
N ASP A 378 8.75 -18.07 -16.18
CA ASP A 378 9.03 -19.10 -17.14
C ASP A 378 9.73 -20.31 -16.48
N LEU A 379 9.28 -21.51 -16.82
CA LEU A 379 9.84 -22.73 -16.23
C LEU A 379 11.23 -23.08 -16.80
N SER A 380 11.61 -22.48 -17.93
CA SER A 380 12.92 -22.67 -18.56
C SER A 380 14.06 -21.93 -17.85
N GLY A 381 13.74 -20.95 -16.98
CA GLY A 381 14.75 -20.08 -16.36
C GLY A 381 15.33 -19.02 -17.29
N SER A 382 14.91 -18.97 -18.56
CA SER A 382 15.48 -18.05 -19.57
C SER A 382 15.28 -16.57 -19.26
N LYS A 383 14.42 -16.23 -18.27
CA LYS A 383 14.10 -14.86 -17.82
C LYS A 383 14.46 -14.59 -16.36
N ASP A 384 15.27 -15.45 -15.76
CA ASP A 384 15.63 -15.33 -14.35
C ASP A 384 16.52 -14.09 -14.09
N ASP A 385 17.33 -13.71 -15.08
CA ASP A 385 18.16 -12.49 -15.01
C ASP A 385 17.34 -11.18 -15.11
N ASP A 386 16.11 -11.24 -15.67
CA ASP A 386 15.21 -10.09 -15.79
C ASP A 386 14.40 -9.85 -14.50
N ILE A 387 14.66 -10.60 -13.43
CA ILE A 387 13.90 -10.53 -12.20
C ILE A 387 14.26 -9.25 -11.44
N ASN A 388 13.34 -8.31 -11.40
CA ASN A 388 13.45 -7.11 -10.58
C ASN A 388 12.31 -7.08 -9.55
N ILE A 389 12.67 -7.20 -8.27
CA ILE A 389 11.74 -7.07 -7.14
C ILE A 389 11.95 -5.70 -6.50
N GLU A 390 10.89 -4.94 -6.35
CA GLU A 390 10.93 -3.60 -5.77
C GLU A 390 11.60 -3.62 -4.39
N GLY A 391 12.68 -2.84 -4.26
CA GLY A 391 13.45 -2.75 -3.01
C GLY A 391 14.49 -3.85 -2.80
N ILE A 392 14.72 -4.74 -3.77
CA ILE A 392 15.78 -5.76 -3.73
C ILE A 392 16.64 -5.64 -5.00
N PRO A 393 17.67 -4.78 -4.99
CA PRO A 393 18.59 -4.68 -6.12
C PRO A 393 19.36 -6.01 -6.26
N TYR A 394 19.63 -6.39 -7.51
CA TYR A 394 20.41 -7.60 -7.85
C TYR A 394 19.83 -8.91 -7.30
N TYR A 395 18.50 -9.03 -7.27
CA TYR A 395 17.85 -10.28 -6.88
C TYR A 395 18.29 -11.42 -7.82
N LYS A 396 18.78 -12.52 -7.23
CA LYS A 396 19.04 -13.78 -7.95
C LYS A 396 18.26 -14.88 -7.27
N MET A 397 17.62 -15.72 -8.07
CA MET A 397 16.93 -16.90 -7.57
C MET A 397 17.99 -17.97 -7.24
N GLN A 398 17.88 -18.60 -6.07
CA GLN A 398 18.70 -19.76 -5.74
C GLN A 398 18.30 -20.94 -6.64
N SER A 399 19.27 -21.72 -7.07
CA SER A 399 19.01 -22.94 -7.83
C SER A 399 18.13 -23.91 -7.01
N ALA A 400 17.24 -24.63 -7.68
CA ALA A 400 16.28 -25.52 -7.02
C ALA A 400 16.93 -26.69 -6.28
N ASP A 401 18.24 -26.87 -6.39
CA ASP A 401 19.00 -28.00 -5.89
C ASP A 401 19.73 -27.75 -4.56
N GLU A 402 19.70 -26.50 -4.04
CA GLU A 402 20.32 -26.19 -2.76
C GLU A 402 19.33 -26.36 -1.61
N ASP A 403 19.48 -27.45 -0.90
CA ASP A 403 19.10 -27.79 0.48
C ASP A 403 17.64 -27.67 0.93
N LEU A 404 17.08 -28.87 1.08
CA LEU A 404 15.97 -29.24 1.95
C LEU A 404 16.27 -28.96 3.44
N VAL A 405 16.25 -27.71 3.85
CA VAL A 405 16.00 -27.39 5.25
C VAL A 405 14.51 -27.12 5.35
N GLU A 406 13.80 -28.11 5.87
CA GLU A 406 12.42 -27.98 6.31
C GLU A 406 12.32 -26.77 7.23
N PHE A 407 11.63 -25.75 6.78
CA PHE A 407 11.20 -24.66 7.65
C PHE A 407 10.16 -25.26 8.60
N HIS A 408 10.58 -25.69 9.77
CA HIS A 408 9.70 -25.65 10.92
C HIS A 408 9.40 -24.17 11.12
N LEU A 409 8.17 -23.79 10.83
CA LEU A 409 7.58 -22.55 11.31
C LEU A 409 7.53 -22.70 12.84
N GLU A 410 8.59 -22.27 13.52
CA GLU A 410 8.44 -21.83 14.89
C GLU A 410 7.39 -20.72 14.82
N SER A 411 6.22 -21.06 15.29
CA SER A 411 5.19 -20.08 15.60
C SER A 411 5.78 -19.24 16.73
N ASP A 412 6.44 -18.13 16.37
CA ASP A 412 6.58 -17.00 17.28
C ASP A 412 5.17 -16.48 17.55
N ASP A 413 4.49 -17.20 18.47
CA ASP A 413 3.24 -16.80 19.13
C ASP A 413 3.53 -15.72 20.17
N SER A 414 4.31 -14.70 19.83
CA SER A 414 4.51 -13.55 20.68
C SER A 414 4.61 -12.30 19.86
N ASP A 415 3.46 -11.84 19.39
CA ASP A 415 3.11 -10.43 19.17
C ASP A 415 1.66 -10.37 18.68
N ASP A 416 0.75 -10.83 19.54
CA ASP A 416 -0.61 -10.31 19.59
C ASP A 416 -0.53 -8.85 20.04
N ASP A 417 -0.14 -7.95 19.15
CA ASP A 417 -0.59 -6.57 19.20
C ASP A 417 -2.10 -6.58 18.90
N VAL A 418 -2.82 -7.08 19.87
CA VAL A 418 -4.24 -6.79 20.10
C VAL A 418 -4.34 -5.27 20.12
N TYR A 419 -4.87 -4.71 19.04
CA TYR A 419 -5.50 -3.40 19.12
C TYR A 419 -6.66 -3.53 20.12
N ASP A 420 -6.31 -3.32 21.38
CA ASP A 420 -7.25 -3.17 22.49
C ASP A 420 -8.00 -1.83 22.28
N ASN A 421 -9.10 -1.91 21.53
CA ASN A 421 -10.12 -0.88 21.48
C ASN A 421 -11.21 -1.15 22.54
N ASN A 422 -10.81 -1.57 23.72
CA ASN A 422 -11.68 -1.66 24.90
C ASN A 422 -11.37 -0.53 25.89
N GLU A 423 -11.55 0.70 25.49
CA GLU A 423 -11.87 1.78 26.43
C GLU A 423 -13.15 2.44 25.95
N ASN A 424 -14.27 2.01 26.49
CA ASN A 424 -15.54 2.72 26.72
C ASN A 424 -16.76 1.79 26.66
N ASP A 425 -16.84 0.83 27.56
CA ASP A 425 -18.12 0.16 27.89
C ASP A 425 -18.23 -0.11 29.42
N GLU A 426 -17.80 0.82 30.25
CA GLU A 426 -18.17 0.87 31.65
C GLU A 426 -18.53 2.31 32.00
N LEU A 427 -19.79 2.69 31.75
CA LEU A 427 -20.52 3.72 32.51
C LEU A 427 -21.96 3.79 31.99
N GLU A 428 -22.77 2.80 32.41
CA GLU A 428 -24.23 2.95 32.58
C GLU A 428 -24.81 1.70 33.22
N ALA A 429 -24.61 1.61 34.53
CA ALA A 429 -25.48 0.84 35.40
C ALA A 429 -25.48 1.49 36.81
N GLY A 430 -26.50 2.24 37.06
CA GLY A 430 -26.74 2.75 38.40
C GLY A 430 -27.36 4.14 38.46
N HIS A 431 -28.68 4.23 38.31
CA HIS A 431 -29.54 4.94 39.27
C HIS A 431 -30.96 4.99 38.75
N THR A 432 -31.72 3.99 39.15
CA THR A 432 -33.19 4.12 39.25
C THR A 432 -33.55 3.94 40.73
N THR A 433 -33.80 5.03 41.42
CA THR A 433 -34.72 5.13 42.55
C THR A 433 -35.05 6.59 42.82
N ARG A 434 -36.16 7.02 42.35
CA ARG A 434 -37.31 7.70 42.99
C ARG A 434 -38.11 8.44 41.92
#